data_e12e6cad36bdc3f0cb3dd7fe7ab72226
#
_entry.id   e12e6cad36bdc3f0cb3dd7fe7ab72226
#
_cell.length_a   1.000
_cell.length_b   1.000
_cell.length_c   1.000
_cell.angle_alpha   90.00
_cell.angle_beta   90.00
_cell.angle_gamma   90.00
#
_symmetry.space_group_name_H-M   'P 1'
#
loop_
_entity.id
_entity.type
_entity.pdbx_description
1 polymer ?
#
loop_
_entity_poly.entity_id
_entity_poly.type
_entity_poly.pdbx_seq_one_letter_code
_entity_poly.pdbx_strand_id
1 'polypeptide(L)'
;PFESPLWETMHEDYLYGDAVVFDDLVGVVMPVDIENSTDVPVAIRLSPELGEVKEVALIAENNPIPLVARLFPHRRINLFGIKIRLEMSTPVRAAARTADGVWHVGSEWANVLTPGGCSAPIEFSMAGMGARVGEISFRTYERDDGTDRLKMRIIHPMETGFAFTPEGGEIPAYYVERIELADESGPIADLVTNA
;
A
#
# COMPACT_ATOMS: atom_id res chain seq x y z
N PRO A 1 3.87 12.25 -15.17
CA PRO A 1 3.19 12.39 -13.86
C PRO A 1 1.82 13.03 -14.05
N PHE A 2 0.83 12.61 -13.26
CA PHE A 2 -0.47 13.28 -13.22
C PHE A 2 -0.32 14.61 -12.48
N GLU A 3 -0.80 15.69 -13.06
CA GLU A 3 -0.91 16.97 -12.36
C GLU A 3 -2.00 16.85 -11.29
N SER A 4 -1.69 17.23 -10.07
CA SER A 4 -2.61 17.21 -8.94
C SER A 4 -2.37 18.42 -8.05
N PRO A 5 -3.41 19.16 -7.65
CA PRO A 5 -3.27 20.28 -6.73
C PRO A 5 -2.82 19.84 -5.31
N LEU A 6 -2.94 18.55 -4.98
CA LEU A 6 -2.57 18.00 -3.68
C LEU A 6 -1.12 17.56 -3.63
N TRP A 7 -0.43 17.45 -4.79
CA TRP A 7 0.91 16.88 -4.85
C TRP A 7 1.92 17.61 -3.96
N GLU A 8 1.90 18.93 -3.95
CA GLU A 8 2.85 19.72 -3.15
C GLU A 8 2.72 19.39 -1.64
N THR A 9 1.47 19.30 -1.15
CA THR A 9 1.19 18.88 0.23
C THR A 9 1.65 17.44 0.47
N MET A 10 1.37 16.51 -0.45
CA MET A 10 1.81 15.12 -0.31
C MET A 10 3.34 15.01 -0.27
N HIS A 11 4.03 15.80 -1.07
CA HIS A 11 5.48 15.86 -1.12
C HIS A 11 6.05 16.37 0.22
N GLU A 12 5.52 17.46 0.76
CA GLU A 12 5.98 18.01 2.04
C GLU A 12 5.69 17.07 3.20
N ASP A 13 4.45 16.57 3.31
CA ASP A 13 4.00 15.79 4.46
C ASP A 13 4.56 14.36 4.48
N TYR A 14 4.72 13.75 3.30
CA TYR A 14 5.04 12.32 3.22
C TYR A 14 6.40 12.01 2.60
N LEU A 15 7.00 12.93 1.85
CA LEU A 15 8.33 12.76 1.27
C LEU A 15 9.34 13.78 1.88
N TYR A 16 9.00 14.37 3.01
CA TYR A 16 9.86 15.24 3.82
C TYR A 16 10.35 16.51 3.11
N GLY A 17 9.75 16.90 1.98
CA GLY A 17 10.24 17.98 1.13
C GLY A 17 11.59 17.70 0.45
N ASP A 18 12.06 16.45 0.48
CA ASP A 18 13.30 16.02 -0.16
C ASP A 18 13.21 16.09 -1.70
N ALA A 19 14.35 15.98 -2.38
CA ALA A 19 14.40 15.98 -3.84
C ALA A 19 13.58 14.85 -4.45
N VAL A 20 12.78 15.17 -5.47
CA VAL A 20 11.89 14.23 -6.18
C VAL A 20 12.23 14.21 -7.67
N VAL A 21 12.26 13.01 -8.24
CA VAL A 21 12.36 12.76 -9.69
C VAL A 21 11.19 11.88 -10.12
N PHE A 22 10.49 12.29 -11.16
CA PHE A 22 9.47 11.47 -11.82
C PHE A 22 10.12 10.74 -12.99
N ASP A 23 10.25 9.42 -12.86
CA ASP A 23 10.86 8.56 -13.87
C ASP A 23 10.19 7.18 -13.91
N ASP A 24 10.68 6.31 -14.79
CA ASP A 24 10.17 4.96 -14.99
C ASP A 24 10.85 3.90 -14.08
N LEU A 25 11.72 4.33 -13.16
CA LEU A 25 12.43 3.44 -12.24
C LEU A 25 11.49 2.87 -11.17
N VAL A 26 10.41 3.59 -10.86
CA VAL A 26 9.33 3.12 -10.00
C VAL A 26 8.04 3.00 -10.81
N GLY A 27 7.47 1.80 -10.85
CA GLY A 27 6.22 1.54 -11.57
C GLY A 27 5.08 1.19 -10.62
N VAL A 28 3.91 1.78 -10.83
CA VAL A 28 2.66 1.36 -10.19
C VAL A 28 1.88 0.50 -11.18
N VAL A 29 1.47 -0.69 -10.74
CA VAL A 29 0.67 -1.62 -11.54
C VAL A 29 -0.61 -1.94 -10.79
N MET A 30 -1.74 -1.58 -11.37
CA MET A 30 -3.07 -1.80 -10.81
C MET A 30 -4.13 -1.82 -11.91
N PRO A 31 -5.34 -2.33 -11.65
CA PRO A 31 -6.46 -2.15 -12.58
C PRO A 31 -6.76 -0.66 -12.77
N VAL A 32 -7.02 -0.23 -13.99
CA VAL A 32 -7.39 1.17 -14.30
C VAL A 32 -8.80 1.46 -13.80
N ASP A 33 -9.74 0.56 -14.11
CA ASP A 33 -11.13 0.63 -13.67
C ASP A 33 -11.32 -0.22 -12.41
N ILE A 34 -11.75 0.42 -11.34
CA ILE A 34 -11.90 -0.18 -10.02
C ILE A 34 -13.39 -0.37 -9.72
N GLU A 35 -13.85 -1.61 -9.87
CA GLU A 35 -15.23 -2.01 -9.53
C GLU A 35 -15.43 -2.21 -8.04
N ASN A 36 -14.41 -2.75 -7.36
CA ASN A 36 -14.42 -2.96 -5.90
C ASN A 36 -13.35 -2.11 -5.22
N SER A 37 -13.76 -0.95 -4.74
CA SER A 37 -12.87 0.02 -4.09
C SER A 37 -12.41 -0.38 -2.67
N THR A 38 -12.99 -1.45 -2.10
CA THR A 38 -12.58 -1.97 -0.78
C THR A 38 -11.43 -2.99 -0.86
N ASP A 39 -11.06 -3.46 -2.06
CA ASP A 39 -10.07 -4.53 -2.25
C ASP A 39 -9.29 -4.35 -3.56
N VAL A 40 -8.54 -3.26 -3.67
CA VAL A 40 -7.80 -2.86 -4.88
C VAL A 40 -6.38 -3.41 -4.84
N PRO A 41 -6.00 -4.34 -5.74
CA PRO A 41 -4.64 -4.83 -5.81
C PRO A 41 -3.72 -3.79 -6.45
N VAL A 42 -2.65 -3.44 -5.74
CA VAL A 42 -1.59 -2.55 -6.23
C VAL A 42 -0.26 -3.28 -6.13
N ALA A 43 0.54 -3.23 -7.18
CA ALA A 43 1.92 -3.70 -7.18
C ALA A 43 2.87 -2.56 -7.55
N ILE A 44 3.95 -2.44 -6.79
CA ILE A 44 5.01 -1.46 -7.00
C ILE A 44 6.21 -2.22 -7.56
N ARG A 45 6.66 -1.84 -8.75
CA ARG A 45 7.89 -2.35 -9.35
C ARG A 45 9.02 -1.38 -9.06
N LEU A 46 10.13 -1.92 -8.60
CA LEU A 46 11.36 -1.19 -8.32
C LEU A 46 12.44 -1.66 -9.30
N SER A 47 12.90 -0.75 -10.16
CA SER A 47 14.00 -1.06 -11.10
C SER A 47 15.28 -1.40 -10.34
N PRO A 48 16.04 -2.38 -10.84
CA PRO A 48 17.39 -2.61 -10.35
C PRO A 48 18.33 -1.39 -10.40
N GLU A 49 18.06 -0.46 -11.27
CA GLU A 49 18.86 0.76 -11.48
C GLU A 49 18.74 1.76 -10.32
N LEU A 50 17.70 1.66 -9.49
CA LEU A 50 17.56 2.46 -8.25
C LEU A 50 18.70 2.19 -7.24
N GLY A 51 19.38 1.04 -7.36
CA GLY A 51 20.37 0.64 -6.37
C GLY A 51 19.75 0.29 -5.02
N GLU A 52 20.25 0.87 -3.94
CA GLU A 52 19.74 0.64 -2.59
C GLU A 52 18.54 1.55 -2.30
N VAL A 53 17.38 0.94 -2.12
CA VAL A 53 16.15 1.61 -1.69
C VAL A 53 16.03 1.53 -0.18
N LYS A 54 15.86 2.66 0.48
CA LYS A 54 15.72 2.78 1.94
C LYS A 54 14.28 2.77 2.39
N GLU A 55 13.38 3.31 1.56
CA GLU A 55 11.98 3.51 1.90
C GLU A 55 11.13 3.52 0.63
N VAL A 56 9.92 2.97 0.71
CA VAL A 56 8.91 3.12 -0.34
C VAL A 56 7.61 3.60 0.30
N ALA A 57 7.10 4.74 -0.14
CA ALA A 57 5.81 5.28 0.25
C ALA A 57 4.76 5.00 -0.82
N LEU A 58 3.58 4.52 -0.42
CA LEU A 58 2.41 4.37 -1.28
C LEU A 58 1.36 5.39 -0.87
N ILE A 59 0.97 6.26 -1.81
CA ILE A 59 0.07 7.38 -1.58
C ILE A 59 -1.11 7.27 -2.53
N ALA A 60 -2.33 7.38 -1.98
CA ALA A 60 -3.59 7.56 -2.71
C ALA A 60 -4.13 8.95 -2.37
N GLU A 61 -3.93 9.94 -3.23
CA GLU A 61 -4.05 11.36 -2.89
C GLU A 61 -5.42 11.78 -2.36
N ASN A 62 -6.50 11.19 -2.91
CA ASN A 62 -7.88 11.55 -2.54
C ASN A 62 -8.47 10.65 -1.44
N ASN A 63 -7.67 9.81 -0.81
CA ASN A 63 -8.11 9.05 0.35
C ASN A 63 -8.17 9.95 1.60
N PRO A 64 -9.05 9.66 2.58
CA PRO A 64 -9.08 10.38 3.86
C PRO A 64 -7.71 10.35 4.59
N ILE A 65 -6.99 9.24 4.47
CA ILE A 65 -5.59 9.09 4.88
C ILE A 65 -4.79 8.79 3.61
N PRO A 66 -4.14 9.80 2.99
CA PRO A 66 -3.47 9.62 1.70
C PRO A 66 -2.27 8.69 1.74
N LEU A 67 -1.47 8.71 2.80
CA LEU A 67 -0.36 7.78 2.99
C LEU A 67 -0.91 6.41 3.40
N VAL A 68 -0.98 5.49 2.44
CA VAL A 68 -1.55 4.15 2.64
C VAL A 68 -0.58 3.22 3.36
N ALA A 69 0.69 3.24 2.94
CA ALA A 69 1.70 2.35 3.49
C ALA A 69 3.11 2.89 3.30
N ARG A 70 4.02 2.46 4.18
CA ARG A 70 5.47 2.61 4.06
C ARG A 70 6.15 1.25 4.16
N LEU A 71 7.01 0.95 3.20
CA LEU A 71 7.86 -0.23 3.21
C LEU A 71 9.31 0.20 3.45
N PHE A 72 9.96 -0.45 4.39
CA PHE A 72 11.39 -0.28 4.69
C PHE A 72 12.13 -1.57 4.35
N PRO A 73 12.71 -1.68 3.13
CA PRO A 73 13.43 -2.88 2.74
C PRO A 73 14.77 -2.98 3.47
N HIS A 74 15.06 -4.14 4.06
CA HIS A 74 16.38 -4.48 4.63
C HIS A 74 17.22 -5.28 3.64
N ARG A 75 16.56 -5.81 2.59
CA ARG A 75 17.17 -6.49 1.45
C ARG A 75 16.58 -5.96 0.16
N ARG A 76 17.22 -6.28 -0.94
CA ARG A 76 16.72 -5.88 -2.25
C ARG A 76 15.34 -6.50 -2.53
N ILE A 77 14.38 -5.65 -2.86
CA ILE A 77 13.03 -6.01 -3.28
C ILE A 77 12.80 -5.40 -4.67
N ASN A 78 12.39 -6.21 -5.63
CA ASN A 78 12.09 -5.74 -7.00
C ASN A 78 10.60 -5.52 -7.22
N LEU A 79 9.75 -6.16 -6.39
CA LEU A 79 8.30 -6.08 -6.48
C LEU A 79 7.70 -6.16 -5.07
N PHE A 80 6.82 -5.21 -4.77
CA PHE A 80 5.99 -5.20 -3.58
C PHE A 80 4.52 -5.10 -3.99
N GLY A 81 3.68 -5.99 -3.48
CA GLY A 81 2.23 -5.99 -3.76
C GLY A 81 1.41 -5.93 -2.48
N ILE A 82 0.41 -5.07 -2.47
CA ILE A 82 -0.53 -4.87 -1.37
C ILE A 82 -1.93 -4.66 -1.94
N LYS A 83 -2.97 -4.98 -1.16
CA LYS A 83 -4.33 -4.58 -1.42
C LYS A 83 -4.66 -3.36 -0.59
N ILE A 84 -5.29 -2.37 -1.21
CA ILE A 84 -5.63 -1.09 -0.59
C ILE A 84 -7.12 -0.79 -0.74
N ARG A 85 -7.61 0.18 0.01
CA ARG A 85 -8.93 0.77 -0.17
C ARG A 85 -8.80 2.12 -0.85
N LEU A 86 -9.75 2.45 -1.73
CA LEU A 86 -9.83 3.74 -2.39
C LEU A 86 -11.19 4.38 -2.14
N GLU A 87 -11.20 5.62 -1.67
CA GLU A 87 -12.44 6.35 -1.42
C GLU A 87 -13.08 6.82 -2.72
N MET A 88 -12.28 7.33 -3.64
CA MET A 88 -12.72 7.85 -4.94
C MET A 88 -11.59 7.75 -5.97
N SER A 89 -11.90 8.13 -7.22
CA SER A 89 -10.89 8.20 -8.28
C SER A 89 -9.75 9.13 -7.87
N THR A 90 -8.51 8.66 -8.07
CA THR A 90 -7.33 9.29 -7.49
C THR A 90 -6.05 8.94 -8.24
N PRO A 91 -5.05 9.82 -8.28
CA PRO A 91 -3.68 9.39 -8.52
C PRO A 91 -3.20 8.47 -7.40
N VAL A 92 -2.67 7.30 -7.76
CA VAL A 92 -1.95 6.41 -6.87
C VAL A 92 -0.48 6.53 -7.19
N ARG A 93 0.31 6.94 -6.21
CA ARG A 93 1.75 7.15 -6.36
C ARG A 93 2.55 6.21 -5.50
N ALA A 94 3.63 5.69 -6.07
CA ALA A 94 4.67 5.00 -5.34
C ALA A 94 5.95 5.83 -5.42
N ALA A 95 6.51 6.15 -4.27
CA ALA A 95 7.76 6.89 -4.16
C ALA A 95 8.81 6.02 -3.48
N ALA A 96 9.97 5.79 -4.12
CA ALA A 96 11.08 5.03 -3.58
C ALA A 96 12.25 5.97 -3.27
N ARG A 97 12.68 6.01 -2.01
CA ARG A 97 13.83 6.79 -1.56
C ARG A 97 15.11 5.97 -1.69
N THR A 98 16.04 6.49 -2.42
CA THR A 98 17.37 5.89 -2.60
C THR A 98 18.35 6.34 -1.51
N ALA A 99 19.52 5.70 -1.43
CA ALA A 99 20.51 5.96 -0.39
C ALA A 99 21.07 7.40 -0.39
N ASP A 100 21.02 8.08 -1.54
CA ASP A 100 21.39 9.50 -1.70
C ASP A 100 20.31 10.48 -1.25
N GLY A 101 19.15 9.99 -0.80
CA GLY A 101 18.05 10.80 -0.30
C GLY A 101 17.06 11.27 -1.37
N VAL A 102 17.23 10.89 -2.64
CA VAL A 102 16.32 11.26 -3.72
C VAL A 102 15.12 10.30 -3.75
N TRP A 103 13.93 10.87 -3.96
CA TRP A 103 12.72 10.11 -4.19
C TRP A 103 12.44 9.95 -5.68
N HIS A 104 12.35 8.71 -6.14
CA HIS A 104 11.91 8.34 -7.48
C HIS A 104 10.42 8.01 -7.43
N VAL A 105 9.61 8.67 -8.25
CA VAL A 105 8.15 8.60 -8.15
C VAL A 105 7.54 8.09 -9.45
N GLY A 106 6.84 6.97 -9.34
CA GLY A 106 5.91 6.46 -10.35
C GLY A 106 4.47 6.70 -9.94
N SER A 107 3.55 6.77 -10.91
CA SER A 107 2.14 7.01 -10.63
C SER A 107 1.23 6.37 -11.67
N GLU A 108 0.02 5.99 -11.23
CA GLU A 108 -1.07 5.51 -12.06
C GLU A 108 -2.39 6.15 -11.64
N TRP A 109 -3.34 6.32 -12.58
CA TRP A 109 -4.66 6.84 -12.28
C TRP A 109 -5.62 5.69 -11.97
N ALA A 110 -6.26 5.73 -10.81
CA ALA A 110 -7.33 4.83 -10.43
C ALA A 110 -8.69 5.45 -10.79
N ASN A 111 -9.42 4.83 -11.70
CA ASN A 111 -10.80 5.20 -12.01
C ASN A 111 -11.75 4.37 -11.14
N VAL A 112 -12.22 4.93 -10.03
CA VAL A 112 -13.08 4.24 -9.06
C VAL A 112 -14.53 4.34 -9.51
N LEU A 113 -15.10 3.21 -9.95
CA LEU A 113 -16.49 3.13 -10.42
C LEU A 113 -17.49 3.05 -9.26
N THR A 114 -17.06 2.54 -8.10
CA THR A 114 -17.88 2.42 -6.90
C THR A 114 -17.17 3.12 -5.73
N PRO A 115 -17.36 4.45 -5.53
CA PRO A 115 -16.73 5.21 -4.45
C PRO A 115 -17.13 4.74 -3.06
N GLY A 116 -16.34 5.13 -2.04
CA GLY A 116 -16.64 4.84 -0.63
C GLY A 116 -15.87 3.64 -0.06
N GLY A 117 -14.77 3.22 -0.70
CA GLY A 117 -14.03 2.05 -0.24
C GLY A 117 -13.44 2.19 1.16
N CYS A 118 -13.05 3.41 1.56
CA CYS A 118 -12.51 3.66 2.90
C CYS A 118 -13.62 3.79 3.95
N SER A 119 -14.79 4.29 3.57
CA SER A 119 -15.95 4.50 4.45
C SER A 119 -16.95 3.34 4.44
N ALA A 120 -16.77 2.35 3.55
CA ALA A 120 -17.62 1.16 3.55
C ALA A 120 -17.31 0.26 4.76
N PRO A 121 -18.32 -0.11 5.57
CA PRO A 121 -18.13 -1.07 6.64
C PRO A 121 -17.77 -2.44 6.04
N ILE A 122 -16.87 -3.16 6.67
CA ILE A 122 -16.63 -4.56 6.32
C ILE A 122 -17.75 -5.38 6.96
N GLU A 123 -18.51 -6.11 6.14
CA GLU A 123 -19.44 -7.11 6.65
C GLU A 123 -18.64 -8.23 7.34
N PHE A 124 -18.43 -8.05 8.62
CA PHE A 124 -17.78 -9.02 9.47
C PHE A 124 -18.80 -10.10 9.81
N SER A 125 -18.84 -11.17 9.04
CA SER A 125 -19.54 -12.37 9.47
C SER A 125 -18.84 -12.91 10.72
N MET A 126 -19.34 -12.49 11.89
CA MET A 126 -18.84 -12.92 13.21
C MET A 126 -18.72 -14.45 13.33
N ALA A 127 -19.51 -15.21 12.59
CA ALA A 127 -19.52 -16.67 12.63
C ALA A 127 -18.36 -17.34 11.86
N GLY A 128 -17.73 -16.65 10.91
CA GLY A 128 -16.69 -17.26 10.06
C GLY A 128 -15.31 -16.60 10.13
N MET A 129 -15.23 -15.30 10.34
CA MET A 129 -13.95 -14.57 10.38
C MET A 129 -13.49 -14.18 11.80
N GLY A 130 -14.42 -13.93 12.72
CA GLY A 130 -14.08 -13.45 14.06
C GLY A 130 -13.13 -14.39 14.84
N ALA A 131 -13.32 -15.71 14.68
CA ALA A 131 -12.45 -16.71 15.31
C ALA A 131 -11.06 -16.85 14.63
N ARG A 132 -10.88 -16.27 13.43
CA ARG A 132 -9.68 -16.39 12.61
C ARG A 132 -8.89 -15.10 12.46
N VAL A 133 -9.33 -14.01 13.09
CA VAL A 133 -8.60 -12.74 13.09
C VAL A 133 -7.19 -12.94 13.65
N GLY A 134 -6.19 -12.46 12.92
CA GLY A 134 -4.78 -12.64 13.26
C GLY A 134 -4.15 -13.91 12.67
N GLU A 135 -4.92 -14.80 12.01
CA GLU A 135 -4.30 -15.93 11.30
C GLU A 135 -3.44 -15.43 10.14
N ILE A 136 -2.20 -15.89 10.10
CA ILE A 136 -1.23 -15.59 9.06
C ILE A 136 -0.94 -16.85 8.27
N SER A 137 -1.00 -16.77 6.96
CA SER A 137 -0.53 -17.83 6.06
C SER A 137 0.40 -17.24 5.01
N PHE A 138 1.43 -17.98 4.64
CA PHE A 138 2.35 -17.58 3.60
C PHE A 138 2.75 -18.77 2.73
N ARG A 139 3.18 -18.44 1.51
CA ARG A 139 3.77 -19.38 0.54
C ARG A 139 4.92 -18.69 -0.17
N THR A 140 5.99 -19.44 -0.36
CA THR A 140 7.12 -19.02 -1.21
C THR A 140 7.05 -19.72 -2.55
N TYR A 141 7.49 -19.03 -3.58
CA TYR A 141 7.58 -19.53 -4.95
C TYR A 141 8.95 -19.14 -5.49
N GLU A 142 9.74 -20.14 -5.87
CA GLU A 142 10.97 -19.94 -6.63
C GLU A 142 10.61 -19.45 -8.04
N ARG A 143 11.41 -18.56 -8.59
CA ARG A 143 11.26 -18.04 -9.95
C ARG A 143 12.50 -18.35 -10.77
N ASP A 144 12.31 -18.44 -12.09
CA ASP A 144 13.38 -18.75 -13.04
C ASP A 144 14.46 -17.68 -13.11
N ASP A 145 14.19 -16.46 -12.62
CA ASP A 145 15.11 -15.33 -12.57
C ASP A 145 16.02 -15.33 -11.30
N GLY A 146 15.94 -16.37 -10.50
CA GLY A 146 16.70 -16.51 -9.25
C GLY A 146 16.17 -15.65 -8.09
N THR A 147 14.97 -15.09 -8.23
CA THR A 147 14.27 -14.42 -7.13
C THR A 147 13.19 -15.31 -6.53
N ASP A 148 12.90 -15.11 -5.25
CA ASP A 148 11.78 -15.76 -4.58
C ASP A 148 10.60 -14.80 -4.46
N ARG A 149 9.39 -15.33 -4.64
CA ARG A 149 8.16 -14.61 -4.37
C ARG A 149 7.53 -15.11 -3.09
N LEU A 150 7.43 -14.24 -2.09
CA LEU A 150 6.62 -14.47 -0.89
C LEU A 150 5.20 -13.96 -1.14
N LYS A 151 4.20 -14.84 -0.94
CA LYS A 151 2.80 -14.46 -0.86
C LYS A 151 2.33 -14.66 0.58
N MET A 152 1.89 -13.59 1.22
CA MET A 152 1.35 -13.60 2.58
C MET A 152 -0.13 -13.22 2.57
N ARG A 153 -0.90 -13.81 3.47
CA ARG A 153 -2.27 -13.44 3.78
C ARG A 153 -2.44 -13.35 5.28
N ILE A 154 -2.95 -12.21 5.72
CA ILE A 154 -3.36 -11.98 7.11
C ILE A 154 -4.88 -11.85 7.12
N ILE A 155 -5.57 -12.57 7.98
CA ILE A 155 -7.02 -12.45 8.18
C ILE A 155 -7.24 -11.34 9.19
N HIS A 156 -7.71 -10.20 8.71
CA HIS A 156 -7.96 -9.02 9.52
C HIS A 156 -9.05 -8.16 8.87
N PRO A 157 -9.94 -7.49 9.63
CA PRO A 157 -10.97 -6.62 9.04
C PRO A 157 -10.40 -5.39 8.35
N MET A 158 -9.27 -4.87 8.81
CA MET A 158 -8.69 -3.63 8.27
C MET A 158 -9.70 -2.46 8.26
N GLU A 159 -10.37 -2.26 9.40
CA GLU A 159 -11.31 -1.15 9.58
C GLU A 159 -10.57 0.18 9.67
N THR A 160 -11.00 1.15 8.87
CA THR A 160 -10.33 2.45 8.74
C THR A 160 -10.69 3.45 9.83
N GLY A 161 -11.84 3.25 10.51
CA GLY A 161 -12.41 4.23 11.43
C GLY A 161 -13.33 5.26 10.76
N PHE A 162 -13.54 5.16 9.44
CA PHE A 162 -14.46 6.05 8.69
C PHE A 162 -15.82 5.44 8.41
N ALA A 163 -16.04 4.19 8.81
CA ALA A 163 -17.30 3.49 8.60
C ALA A 163 -18.27 3.73 9.76
N PHE A 164 -19.57 3.63 9.44
CA PHE A 164 -20.66 3.74 10.42
C PHE A 164 -21.53 2.49 10.39
N THR A 165 -22.11 2.15 11.56
CA THR A 165 -23.13 1.12 11.63
C THR A 165 -24.43 1.61 10.97
N PRO A 166 -25.38 0.70 10.60
CA PRO A 166 -26.67 1.11 10.06
C PRO A 166 -27.46 2.05 10.99
N GLU A 167 -27.22 1.98 12.30
CA GLU A 167 -27.84 2.82 13.32
C GLU A 167 -27.12 4.16 13.52
N GLY A 168 -26.03 4.43 12.76
CA GLY A 168 -25.26 5.66 12.80
C GLY A 168 -24.16 5.71 13.87
N GLY A 169 -23.83 4.59 14.50
CA GLY A 169 -22.69 4.48 15.41
C GLY A 169 -21.35 4.43 14.64
N GLU A 170 -20.33 5.07 15.17
CA GLU A 170 -18.98 4.99 14.61
C GLU A 170 -18.36 3.59 14.78
N ILE A 171 -17.72 3.08 13.72
CA ILE A 171 -16.92 1.86 13.77
C ILE A 171 -15.47 2.28 13.98
N PRO A 172 -14.85 1.95 15.14
CA PRO A 172 -13.49 2.38 15.42
C PRO A 172 -12.49 1.74 14.47
N ALA A 173 -11.36 2.42 14.23
CA ALA A 173 -10.25 1.88 13.46
C ALA A 173 -9.73 0.60 14.12
N TYR A 174 -9.58 -0.45 13.32
CA TYR A 174 -9.02 -1.73 13.73
C TYR A 174 -8.32 -2.37 12.55
N TYR A 175 -7.01 -2.20 12.47
CA TYR A 175 -6.19 -2.64 11.35
C TYR A 175 -4.81 -3.12 11.80
N VAL A 176 -4.09 -3.78 10.91
CA VAL A 176 -2.70 -4.17 11.14
C VAL A 176 -1.82 -2.96 10.88
N GLU A 177 -1.17 -2.43 11.91
CA GLU A 177 -0.34 -1.23 11.81
C GLU A 177 1.07 -1.53 11.27
N ARG A 178 1.61 -2.71 11.62
CA ARG A 178 2.98 -3.08 11.26
C ARG A 178 3.13 -4.56 10.99
N ILE A 179 3.93 -4.87 9.98
CA ILE A 179 4.33 -6.23 9.61
C ILE A 179 5.84 -6.23 9.50
N GLU A 180 6.48 -7.10 10.28
CA GLU A 180 7.93 -7.33 10.22
C GLU A 180 8.18 -8.68 9.55
N LEU A 181 8.95 -8.68 8.47
CA LEU A 181 9.33 -9.86 7.73
C LEU A 181 10.81 -10.19 7.97
N ALA A 182 11.07 -11.41 8.38
CA ALA A 182 12.41 -11.94 8.57
C ALA A 182 12.46 -13.41 8.18
N ASP A 183 13.65 -13.90 7.85
CA ASP A 183 13.97 -15.32 7.69
C ASP A 183 15.20 -15.69 8.54
N GLU A 184 15.74 -16.90 8.35
CA GLU A 184 16.91 -17.39 9.06
C GLU A 184 18.17 -16.55 8.86
N SER A 185 18.23 -15.76 7.76
CA SER A 185 19.33 -14.86 7.42
C SER A 185 19.14 -13.44 7.96
N GLY A 186 18.03 -13.16 8.67
CA GLY A 186 17.73 -11.87 9.30
C GLY A 186 16.55 -11.12 8.65
N PRO A 187 16.41 -9.81 8.91
CA PRO A 187 15.28 -9.02 8.44
C PRO A 187 15.24 -8.89 6.91
N ILE A 188 14.03 -8.92 6.37
CA ILE A 188 13.75 -8.75 4.93
C ILE A 188 13.16 -7.37 4.68
N ALA A 189 12.09 -7.02 5.38
CA ALA A 189 11.42 -5.74 5.26
C ALA A 189 10.48 -5.49 6.43
N ASP A 190 10.24 -4.21 6.74
CA ASP A 190 9.17 -3.75 7.59
C ASP A 190 8.13 -3.03 6.74
N LEU A 191 6.85 -3.31 6.96
CA LEU A 191 5.72 -2.62 6.37
C LEU A 191 4.92 -1.95 7.48
N VAL A 192 4.71 -0.64 7.34
CA VAL A 192 3.80 0.15 8.17
C VAL A 192 2.60 0.52 7.30
N THR A 193 1.40 0.27 7.80
CA THR A 193 0.15 0.64 7.11
C THR A 193 -0.60 1.69 7.90
N ASN A 194 -1.36 2.51 7.19
CA ASN A 194 -2.33 3.43 7.76
C ASN A 194 -3.74 3.01 7.31
N ALA A 195 -4.71 3.24 8.17
CA ALA A 195 -6.09 2.84 7.92
C ALA A 195 -6.76 3.65 6.83
#